data_04be6c51fc6d16215bce658a6550b4df
#
_entry.id   04be6c51fc6d16215bce658a6550b4df
#
_cell.length_a   1.000
_cell.length_b   1.000
_cell.length_c   1.000
_cell.angle_alpha   90.00
_cell.angle_beta   90.00
_cell.angle_gamma   90.00
#
_symmetry.space_group_name_H-M   'P 1'
#
loop_
_entity.id
_entity.type
_entity.pdbx_description
1 polymer ?
#
loop_
_entity_poly.entity_id
_entity_poly.type
_entity_poly.pdbx_seq_one_letter_code
_entity_poly.pdbx_strand_id
1 'polypeptide(L)'
;MKGSGRRATGQAEFYHSPLYYHVAFELNRKTETDFLEACFARFARGRVRRVLDVACGTGHHALRLASRGYRVTALDLSPDSVEFLRQEATAADLPVDPVVGDMTDFRLPRPVDAAICMQDSQGHLLTNEALIAHLRAVHASVRPGGIFVFDRLVPSGWATPGTRWSWTRRRRGITVRTTFRTLLNYDAASQVCDEVMRFDIAENGAQRVVTQRHRTRIVFPQELRALVELAGGWEFRGWFSNFSLQRPLERAAAALVMITVLRRL
;
A
#
# COMPACT_ATOMS: atom_id res chain seq x y z
N MET A 1 17.51 -32.35 33.02
CA MET A 1 16.27 -31.62 32.76
C MET A 1 16.52 -30.65 31.59
N LYS A 2 16.02 -30.99 30.40
CA LYS A 2 16.21 -30.18 29.18
C LYS A 2 15.01 -29.27 29.04
N GLY A 3 15.21 -27.95 29.14
CA GLY A 3 14.18 -26.94 28.88
C GLY A 3 13.81 -26.89 27.41
N SER A 4 12.60 -27.32 27.08
CA SER A 4 12.01 -27.15 25.75
C SER A 4 11.64 -25.69 25.51
N GLY A 5 12.52 -24.97 24.84
CA GLY A 5 12.17 -23.65 24.31
C GLY A 5 11.06 -23.79 23.27
N ARG A 6 9.85 -23.33 23.58
CA ARG A 6 8.74 -23.16 22.65
C ARG A 6 9.21 -22.21 21.53
N ARG A 7 9.40 -22.74 20.33
CA ARG A 7 9.42 -21.91 19.11
C ARG A 7 8.01 -21.38 18.89
N ALA A 8 7.78 -20.13 19.23
CA ALA A 8 6.56 -19.43 18.87
C ALA A 8 6.47 -19.30 17.34
N THR A 9 5.35 -19.69 16.79
CA THR A 9 5.05 -19.66 15.36
C THR A 9 4.88 -18.19 14.94
N GLY A 10 5.92 -17.62 14.30
CA GLY A 10 6.09 -16.20 14.01
C GLY A 10 5.18 -15.58 12.94
N GLN A 11 4.00 -16.12 12.68
CA GLN A 11 3.10 -15.62 11.63
C GLN A 11 2.26 -14.41 12.04
N ALA A 12 1.93 -14.27 13.32
CA ALA A 12 1.11 -13.16 13.85
C ALA A 12 1.95 -11.97 14.35
N GLU A 13 3.21 -12.19 14.73
CA GLU A 13 3.98 -11.24 15.54
C GLU A 13 4.40 -9.93 14.85
N PHE A 14 4.57 -9.90 13.52
CA PHE A 14 5.12 -8.71 12.87
C PHE A 14 4.07 -7.61 12.67
N TYR A 15 2.85 -7.96 12.33
CA TYR A 15 1.74 -6.98 12.29
C TYR A 15 1.36 -6.50 13.71
N HIS A 16 1.65 -7.29 14.75
CA HIS A 16 1.56 -6.87 16.16
C HIS A 16 2.78 -6.07 16.65
N SER A 17 3.73 -5.76 15.75
CA SER A 17 4.90 -4.91 16.05
C SER A 17 5.04 -3.81 15.01
N PRO A 18 4.08 -2.86 14.95
CA PRO A 18 3.98 -1.85 13.90
C PRO A 18 5.24 -0.98 13.79
N LEU A 19 5.99 -0.80 14.89
CA LEU A 19 7.24 -0.05 14.86
C LEU A 19 8.29 -0.68 13.94
N TYR A 20 8.48 -1.99 13.98
CA TYR A 20 9.46 -2.66 13.11
C TYR A 20 9.00 -2.65 11.65
N TYR A 21 7.70 -2.80 11.41
CA TYR A 21 7.10 -2.60 10.08
C TYR A 21 7.36 -1.18 9.59
N HIS A 22 7.09 -0.18 10.42
CA HIS A 22 7.33 1.22 10.08
C HIS A 22 8.79 1.46 9.71
N VAL A 23 9.75 0.94 10.48
CA VAL A 23 11.18 1.04 10.14
C VAL A 23 11.50 0.31 8.83
N ALA A 24 11.01 -0.92 8.65
CA ALA A 24 11.30 -1.75 7.47
C ALA A 24 10.87 -1.08 6.16
N PHE A 25 9.73 -0.37 6.16
CA PHE A 25 9.13 0.28 5.01
C PHE A 25 9.33 1.79 4.95
N GLU A 26 10.25 2.35 5.73
CA GLU A 26 10.66 3.74 5.61
C GLU A 26 11.47 3.95 4.32
N LEU A 27 10.77 4.08 3.20
CA LEU A 27 11.32 4.36 1.87
C LEU A 27 11.34 5.88 1.61
N ASN A 28 11.91 6.30 0.48
CA ASN A 28 11.89 7.71 0.09
C ASN A 28 10.49 8.16 -0.34
N ARG A 29 9.62 8.37 0.62
CA ARG A 29 8.22 8.79 0.40
C ARG A 29 8.09 10.21 -0.19
N LYS A 30 9.20 10.96 -0.25
CA LYS A 30 9.20 12.28 -0.88
C LYS A 30 8.82 12.18 -2.35
N THR A 31 9.50 11.33 -3.12
CA THR A 31 9.23 11.15 -4.56
C THR A 31 7.80 10.66 -4.80
N GLU A 32 7.32 9.70 -4.01
CA GLU A 32 5.95 9.20 -4.11
C GLU A 32 4.94 10.30 -3.81
N THR A 33 5.16 11.09 -2.74
CA THR A 33 4.25 12.18 -2.37
C THR A 33 4.27 13.32 -3.39
N ASP A 34 5.43 13.69 -3.93
CA ASP A 34 5.55 14.70 -4.99
C ASP A 34 4.75 14.27 -6.25
N PHE A 35 4.81 12.97 -6.60
CA PHE A 35 4.03 12.41 -7.68
C PHE A 35 2.52 12.45 -7.39
N LEU A 36 2.10 12.08 -6.17
CA LEU A 36 0.69 12.14 -5.77
C LEU A 36 0.15 13.57 -5.88
N GLU A 37 0.90 14.56 -5.39
CA GLU A 37 0.51 15.98 -5.52
C GLU A 37 0.42 16.44 -6.99
N ALA A 38 1.34 15.99 -7.83
CA ALA A 38 1.28 16.23 -9.27
C ALA A 38 0.03 15.57 -9.91
N CYS A 39 -0.35 14.37 -9.46
CA CYS A 39 -1.61 13.75 -9.89
C CYS A 39 -2.82 14.54 -9.41
N PHE A 40 -2.82 15.01 -8.16
CA PHE A 40 -3.89 15.82 -7.61
C PHE A 40 -4.10 17.10 -8.43
N ALA A 41 -3.01 17.80 -8.73
CA ALA A 41 -3.05 19.03 -9.52
C ALA A 41 -3.53 18.82 -10.98
N ARG A 42 -3.12 17.69 -11.58
CA ARG A 42 -3.37 17.44 -13.02
C ARG A 42 -4.72 16.80 -13.30
N PHE A 43 -5.20 15.89 -12.45
CA PHE A 43 -6.32 15.02 -12.77
C PHE A 43 -7.57 15.26 -11.95
N ALA A 44 -7.48 15.82 -10.73
CA ALA A 44 -8.65 16.17 -9.97
C ALA A 44 -9.33 17.43 -10.52
N ARG A 45 -10.67 17.45 -10.49
CA ARG A 45 -11.44 18.65 -10.74
C ARG A 45 -11.54 19.46 -9.43
N GLY A 46 -10.88 20.61 -9.40
CA GLY A 46 -10.81 21.48 -8.22
C GLY A 46 -9.72 21.07 -7.23
N ARG A 47 -9.61 21.86 -6.15
CA ARG A 47 -8.53 21.71 -5.17
C ARG A 47 -8.69 20.47 -4.31
N VAL A 48 -7.62 19.70 -4.15
CA VAL A 48 -7.54 18.60 -3.19
C VAL A 48 -7.12 19.14 -1.84
N ARG A 49 -7.88 18.83 -0.80
CA ARG A 49 -7.62 19.18 0.60
C ARG A 49 -7.77 17.98 1.53
N ARG A 50 -8.70 17.07 1.21
CA ARG A 50 -8.99 15.86 1.96
C ARG A 50 -8.57 14.64 1.17
N VAL A 51 -7.75 13.79 1.76
CA VAL A 51 -7.23 12.58 1.14
C VAL A 51 -7.61 11.38 1.99
N LEU A 52 -7.99 10.29 1.35
CA LEU A 52 -8.16 8.97 1.96
C LEU A 52 -6.93 8.12 1.60
N ASP A 53 -6.23 7.61 2.60
CA ASP A 53 -5.17 6.61 2.44
C ASP A 53 -5.73 5.24 2.82
N VAL A 54 -5.96 4.38 1.82
CA VAL A 54 -6.59 3.06 1.98
C VAL A 54 -5.51 1.99 2.13
N ALA A 55 -5.67 1.10 3.11
CA ALA A 55 -4.66 0.14 3.52
C ALA A 55 -3.34 0.85 3.88
N CYS A 56 -3.46 1.86 4.73
CA CYS A 56 -2.40 2.80 5.07
C CYS A 56 -1.26 2.19 5.86
N GLY A 57 -1.44 1.00 6.46
CA GLY A 57 -0.49 0.39 7.37
C GLY A 57 -0.13 1.34 8.52
N THR A 58 1.16 1.54 8.75
CA THR A 58 1.67 2.49 9.76
C THR A 58 1.68 3.95 9.31
N GLY A 59 1.08 4.27 8.15
CA GLY A 59 0.74 5.62 7.73
C GLY A 59 1.86 6.46 7.13
N HIS A 60 2.85 5.88 6.48
CA HIS A 60 3.94 6.65 5.86
C HIS A 60 3.44 7.74 4.89
N HIS A 61 2.49 7.42 4.01
CA HIS A 61 1.91 8.39 3.09
C HIS A 61 0.97 9.35 3.82
N ALA A 62 0.14 8.86 4.75
CA ALA A 62 -0.76 9.67 5.53
C ALA A 62 -0.03 10.77 6.31
N LEU A 63 1.00 10.41 7.07
CA LEU A 63 1.84 11.36 7.82
C LEU A 63 2.51 12.39 6.91
N ARG A 64 3.04 11.92 5.77
CA ARG A 64 3.72 12.78 4.82
C ARG A 64 2.77 13.76 4.13
N LEU A 65 1.59 13.32 3.70
CA LEU A 65 0.58 14.19 3.12
C LEU A 65 0.05 15.19 4.17
N ALA A 66 -0.19 14.75 5.40
CA ALA A 66 -0.62 15.63 6.48
C ALA A 66 0.41 16.72 6.78
N SER A 67 1.72 16.38 6.79
CA SER A 67 2.81 17.38 6.98
C SER A 67 2.89 18.39 5.82
N ARG A 68 2.22 18.14 4.69
CA ARG A 68 2.08 19.07 3.56
C ARG A 68 0.76 19.84 3.55
N GLY A 69 -0.02 19.72 4.62
CA GLY A 69 -1.25 20.48 4.83
C GLY A 69 -2.53 19.83 4.32
N TYR A 70 -2.49 18.54 3.95
CA TYR A 70 -3.70 17.77 3.66
C TYR A 70 -4.34 17.27 4.97
N ARG A 71 -5.67 17.16 4.99
CA ARG A 71 -6.40 16.40 6.00
C ARG A 71 -6.53 14.96 5.51
N VAL A 72 -6.03 14.01 6.26
CA VAL A 72 -5.94 12.62 5.82
C VAL A 72 -6.81 11.73 6.70
N THR A 73 -7.77 11.02 6.10
CA THR A 73 -8.38 9.84 6.72
C THR A 73 -7.56 8.64 6.29
N ALA A 74 -7.09 7.83 7.24
CA ALA A 74 -6.19 6.70 6.99
C ALA A 74 -6.82 5.41 7.47
N LEU A 75 -7.20 4.53 6.53
CA LEU A 75 -7.93 3.29 6.81
C LEU A 75 -7.00 2.09 6.67
N ASP A 76 -6.99 1.23 7.69
CA ASP A 76 -6.29 -0.05 7.66
C ASP A 76 -7.06 -1.13 8.43
N LEU A 77 -6.86 -2.39 8.04
CA LEU A 77 -7.50 -3.53 8.70
C LEU A 77 -6.87 -3.84 10.06
N SER A 78 -5.60 -3.49 10.27
CA SER A 78 -4.84 -3.77 11.48
C SER A 78 -5.09 -2.72 12.58
N PRO A 79 -5.75 -3.06 13.71
CA PRO A 79 -5.92 -2.11 14.82
C PRO A 79 -4.58 -1.63 15.39
N ASP A 80 -3.55 -2.49 15.42
CA ASP A 80 -2.24 -2.14 15.95
C ASP A 80 -1.53 -1.10 15.07
N SER A 81 -1.65 -1.22 13.74
CA SER A 81 -1.12 -0.24 12.78
C SER A 81 -1.85 1.10 12.89
N VAL A 82 -3.17 1.06 13.02
CA VAL A 82 -4.01 2.25 13.19
C VAL A 82 -3.69 2.98 14.49
N GLU A 83 -3.51 2.25 15.59
CA GLU A 83 -3.13 2.84 16.88
C GLU A 83 -1.73 3.44 16.85
N PHE A 84 -0.77 2.74 16.22
CA PHE A 84 0.58 3.28 16.01
C PHE A 84 0.52 4.59 15.20
N LEU A 85 -0.23 4.63 14.12
CA LEU A 85 -0.40 5.83 13.30
C LEU A 85 -1.03 6.96 14.10
N ARG A 86 -2.02 6.67 14.95
CA ARG A 86 -2.66 7.68 15.83
C ARG A 86 -1.64 8.33 16.76
N GLN A 87 -0.77 7.51 17.36
CA GLN A 87 0.29 8.00 18.24
C GLN A 87 1.32 8.87 17.50
N GLU A 88 1.81 8.42 16.35
CA GLU A 88 2.77 9.20 15.53
C GLU A 88 2.15 10.50 15.01
N ALA A 89 0.90 10.49 14.59
CA ALA A 89 0.19 11.68 14.13
C ALA A 89 -0.05 12.69 15.26
N THR A 90 -0.47 12.21 16.43
CA THR A 90 -0.67 13.05 17.62
C THR A 90 0.65 13.67 18.09
N ALA A 91 1.72 12.87 18.15
CA ALA A 91 3.05 13.35 18.56
C ALA A 91 3.62 14.42 17.61
N ALA A 92 3.21 14.41 16.35
CA ALA A 92 3.64 15.36 15.32
C ALA A 92 2.63 16.48 15.06
N ASP A 93 1.52 16.54 15.79
CA ASP A 93 0.39 17.49 15.61
C ASP A 93 -0.10 17.53 14.15
N LEU A 94 -0.28 16.35 13.55
CA LEU A 94 -0.68 16.22 12.16
C LEU A 94 -2.19 15.88 12.03
N PRO A 95 -2.90 16.48 11.05
CA PRO A 95 -4.33 16.27 10.83
C PRO A 95 -4.60 14.93 10.11
N VAL A 96 -4.34 13.83 10.80
CA VAL A 96 -4.64 12.46 10.35
C VAL A 96 -5.74 11.89 11.24
N ASP A 97 -6.73 11.26 10.62
CA ASP A 97 -7.83 10.52 11.25
C ASP A 97 -7.69 9.02 10.94
N PRO A 98 -7.03 8.22 11.80
CA PRO A 98 -6.83 6.80 11.59
C PRO A 98 -8.07 5.99 11.94
N VAL A 99 -8.51 5.13 11.03
CA VAL A 99 -9.74 4.33 11.10
C VAL A 99 -9.43 2.85 10.86
N VAL A 100 -9.94 1.97 11.73
CA VAL A 100 -9.91 0.53 11.48
C VAL A 100 -11.04 0.15 10.53
N GLY A 101 -10.72 -0.53 9.42
CA GLY A 101 -11.74 -0.94 8.46
C GLY A 101 -11.21 -1.80 7.33
N ASP A 102 -12.11 -2.53 6.69
CA ASP A 102 -11.82 -3.35 5.51
C ASP A 102 -11.88 -2.48 4.26
N MET A 103 -10.84 -2.55 3.41
CA MET A 103 -10.77 -1.78 2.16
C MET A 103 -11.84 -2.18 1.12
N THR A 104 -12.52 -3.32 1.31
CA THR A 104 -13.60 -3.79 0.43
C THR A 104 -14.98 -3.33 0.89
N ASP A 105 -15.13 -2.92 2.16
CA ASP A 105 -16.41 -2.54 2.75
C ASP A 105 -16.22 -1.42 3.79
N PHE A 106 -16.25 -0.18 3.31
CA PHE A 106 -16.20 0.99 4.17
C PHE A 106 -16.99 2.16 3.58
N ARG A 107 -17.41 3.08 4.44
CA ARG A 107 -18.01 4.36 4.06
C ARG A 107 -17.46 5.48 4.91
N LEU A 108 -17.11 6.58 4.27
CA LEU A 108 -16.76 7.79 4.97
C LEU A 108 -18.00 8.66 5.22
N PRO A 109 -18.09 9.36 6.37
CA PRO A 109 -19.20 10.27 6.67
C PRO A 109 -19.24 11.48 5.72
N ARG A 110 -18.09 11.81 5.13
CA ARG A 110 -17.96 12.90 4.15
C ARG A 110 -17.02 12.47 3.03
N PRO A 111 -17.37 12.72 1.75
CA PRO A 111 -16.50 12.40 0.63
C PRO A 111 -15.17 13.16 0.70
N VAL A 112 -14.10 12.52 0.22
CA VAL A 112 -12.76 13.11 0.07
C VAL A 112 -12.53 13.62 -1.36
N ASP A 113 -11.50 14.44 -1.54
CA ASP A 113 -11.12 14.98 -2.85
C ASP A 113 -10.25 14.01 -3.65
N ALA A 114 -9.46 13.20 -2.95
CA ALA A 114 -8.62 12.16 -3.54
C ALA A 114 -8.52 10.95 -2.61
N ALA A 115 -8.32 9.77 -3.18
CA ALA A 115 -7.95 8.55 -2.47
C ALA A 115 -6.63 8.02 -3.02
N ILE A 116 -5.87 7.35 -2.16
CA ILE A 116 -4.66 6.61 -2.52
C ILE A 116 -4.71 5.20 -1.92
N CYS A 117 -4.07 4.23 -2.59
CA CYS A 117 -3.83 2.89 -2.05
C CYS A 117 -2.46 2.43 -2.59
N MET A 118 -1.43 2.55 -1.76
CA MET A 118 -0.06 2.45 -2.20
C MET A 118 0.60 1.14 -1.75
N GLN A 119 1.78 0.83 -2.32
CA GLN A 119 2.61 -0.34 -1.99
C GLN A 119 1.97 -1.69 -2.31
N ASP A 120 1.31 -1.77 -3.46
CA ASP A 120 0.65 -3.00 -3.94
C ASP A 120 -0.36 -3.61 -2.95
N SER A 121 -0.92 -2.79 -2.04
CA SER A 121 -1.86 -3.28 -1.02
C SER A 121 -3.09 -3.99 -1.62
N GLN A 122 -3.51 -3.61 -2.83
CA GLN A 122 -4.55 -4.34 -3.56
C GLN A 122 -4.15 -5.78 -3.94
N GLY A 123 -2.88 -6.15 -3.86
CA GLY A 123 -2.41 -7.53 -4.03
C GLY A 123 -3.07 -8.50 -3.06
N HIS A 124 -3.50 -8.03 -1.89
CA HIS A 124 -4.23 -8.84 -0.91
C HIS A 124 -5.69 -9.15 -1.31
N LEU A 125 -6.23 -8.51 -2.35
CA LEU A 125 -7.56 -8.80 -2.90
C LEU A 125 -7.47 -9.98 -3.89
N LEU A 126 -7.70 -11.18 -3.39
CA LEU A 126 -7.39 -12.42 -4.11
C LEU A 126 -8.43 -12.80 -5.18
N THR A 127 -9.55 -12.07 -5.29
CA THR A 127 -10.63 -12.35 -6.26
C THR A 127 -11.07 -11.09 -7.01
N ASN A 128 -11.73 -11.28 -8.15
CA ASN A 128 -12.33 -10.18 -8.92
C ASN A 128 -13.37 -9.42 -8.10
N GLU A 129 -14.21 -10.15 -7.38
CA GLU A 129 -15.29 -9.62 -6.55
C GLU A 129 -14.73 -8.69 -5.47
N ALA A 130 -13.65 -9.12 -4.79
CA ALA A 130 -12.99 -8.32 -3.76
C ALA A 130 -12.40 -7.03 -4.35
N LEU A 131 -11.74 -7.11 -5.52
CA LEU A 131 -11.18 -5.92 -6.18
C LEU A 131 -12.28 -4.96 -6.66
N ILE A 132 -13.37 -5.49 -7.23
CA ILE A 132 -14.53 -4.68 -7.64
C ILE A 132 -15.20 -4.04 -6.42
N ALA A 133 -15.36 -4.76 -5.31
CA ALA A 133 -15.92 -4.22 -4.07
C ALA A 133 -15.06 -3.06 -3.53
N HIS A 134 -13.73 -3.24 -3.50
CA HIS A 134 -12.79 -2.20 -3.14
C HIS A 134 -12.92 -0.94 -4.03
N LEU A 135 -12.93 -1.12 -5.36
CA LEU A 135 -13.08 -0.01 -6.31
C LEU A 135 -14.41 0.75 -6.08
N ARG A 136 -15.50 0.04 -5.76
CA ARG A 136 -16.81 0.62 -5.45
C ARG A 136 -16.83 1.33 -4.10
N ALA A 137 -16.21 0.78 -3.07
CA ALA A 137 -16.10 1.41 -1.75
C ALA A 137 -15.30 2.73 -1.82
N VAL A 138 -14.18 2.73 -2.54
CA VAL A 138 -13.40 3.95 -2.80
C VAL A 138 -14.21 4.95 -3.63
N HIS A 139 -14.90 4.48 -4.70
CA HIS A 139 -15.76 5.34 -5.51
C HIS A 139 -16.82 6.06 -4.67
N ALA A 140 -17.51 5.35 -3.79
CA ALA A 140 -18.52 5.93 -2.92
C ALA A 140 -17.95 7.00 -1.95
N SER A 141 -16.67 6.90 -1.64
CA SER A 141 -15.98 7.77 -0.67
C SER A 141 -15.26 8.97 -1.31
N VAL A 142 -15.00 8.97 -2.60
CA VAL A 142 -14.38 10.09 -3.35
C VAL A 142 -15.49 10.96 -3.95
N ARG A 143 -15.40 12.30 -3.93
CA ARG A 143 -16.41 13.17 -4.55
C ARG A 143 -16.38 13.09 -6.09
N PRO A 144 -17.46 13.46 -6.82
CA PRO A 144 -17.43 13.60 -8.28
C PRO A 144 -16.29 14.53 -8.72
N GLY A 145 -15.53 14.11 -9.75
CA GLY A 145 -14.33 14.80 -10.22
C GLY A 145 -13.10 14.62 -9.33
N GLY A 146 -13.20 13.97 -8.18
CA GLY A 146 -12.05 13.55 -7.38
C GLY A 146 -11.32 12.37 -8.02
N ILE A 147 -10.13 12.04 -7.52
CA ILE A 147 -9.29 10.99 -8.10
C ILE A 147 -8.95 9.87 -7.12
N PHE A 148 -8.63 8.71 -7.69
CA PHE A 148 -8.04 7.59 -6.99
C PHE A 148 -6.71 7.22 -7.65
N VAL A 149 -5.63 7.18 -6.86
CA VAL A 149 -4.29 6.80 -7.30
C VAL A 149 -3.84 5.57 -6.53
N PHE A 150 -3.41 4.54 -7.23
CA PHE A 150 -2.89 3.34 -6.60
C PHE A 150 -1.77 2.71 -7.45
N ASP A 151 -0.90 1.96 -6.80
CA ASP A 151 0.15 1.24 -7.49
C ASP A 151 -0.03 -0.28 -7.39
N ARG A 152 0.54 -0.97 -8.37
CA ARG A 152 0.60 -2.43 -8.45
C ARG A 152 1.97 -2.86 -8.95
N LEU A 153 2.47 -3.96 -8.43
CA LEU A 153 3.61 -4.62 -9.03
C LEU A 153 3.22 -5.18 -10.39
N VAL A 154 4.06 -4.98 -11.40
CA VAL A 154 3.84 -5.48 -12.76
C VAL A 154 4.77 -6.66 -13.02
N PRO A 155 4.26 -7.81 -13.46
CA PRO A 155 5.07 -9.00 -13.68
C PRO A 155 5.93 -8.95 -14.96
N SER A 156 6.27 -7.76 -15.46
CA SER A 156 7.08 -7.61 -16.67
C SER A 156 8.58 -7.70 -16.37
N GLY A 157 9.21 -8.76 -16.83
CA GLY A 157 10.69 -8.86 -16.92
C GLY A 157 11.44 -9.11 -15.61
N TRP A 158 10.80 -8.96 -14.46
CA TRP A 158 11.42 -9.13 -13.15
C TRP A 158 10.92 -10.36 -12.38
N ALA A 159 9.78 -10.88 -12.81
CA ALA A 159 9.06 -11.87 -12.07
C ALA A 159 9.40 -13.27 -12.55
N THR A 160 10.60 -13.74 -12.26
CA THR A 160 10.85 -15.17 -12.18
C THR A 160 10.38 -15.70 -10.83
N PRO A 161 9.76 -16.89 -10.77
CA PRO A 161 9.40 -17.51 -9.51
C PRO A 161 10.56 -17.52 -8.52
N GLY A 162 10.32 -17.03 -7.30
CA GLY A 162 11.33 -16.97 -6.25
C GLY A 162 12.31 -15.79 -6.32
N THR A 163 12.07 -14.81 -7.17
CA THR A 163 12.86 -13.56 -7.17
C THR A 163 12.96 -12.97 -5.76
N ARG A 164 14.15 -12.52 -5.42
CA ARG A 164 14.49 -12.06 -4.08
C ARG A 164 15.03 -10.63 -4.10
N TRP A 165 14.48 -9.79 -3.25
CA TRP A 165 15.01 -8.45 -2.94
C TRP A 165 15.42 -8.38 -1.48
N SER A 166 16.34 -7.46 -1.19
CA SER A 166 16.77 -7.21 0.17
C SER A 166 17.15 -5.73 0.33
N TRP A 167 16.72 -5.14 1.44
CA TRP A 167 17.07 -3.79 1.83
C TRP A 167 17.23 -3.69 3.34
N THR A 168 17.93 -2.64 3.79
CA THR A 168 18.13 -2.37 5.22
C THR A 168 17.69 -0.95 5.53
N ARG A 169 16.98 -0.78 6.64
CA ARG A 169 16.55 0.51 7.16
C ARG A 169 16.94 0.66 8.62
N ARG A 170 17.16 1.93 9.03
CA ARG A 170 17.54 2.25 10.40
C ARG A 170 16.76 3.46 10.87
N ARG A 171 16.18 3.37 12.06
CA ARG A 171 15.47 4.47 12.70
C ARG A 171 15.46 4.27 14.21
N ARG A 172 15.69 5.34 14.99
CA ARG A 172 15.58 5.34 16.47
C ARG A 172 16.36 4.18 17.14
N GLY A 173 17.57 3.87 16.66
CA GLY A 173 18.40 2.78 17.20
C GLY A 173 18.02 1.36 16.71
N ILE A 174 16.94 1.23 15.96
CA ILE A 174 16.47 -0.02 15.38
C ILE A 174 17.05 -0.17 13.97
N THR A 175 17.58 -1.34 13.67
CA THR A 175 17.99 -1.73 12.32
C THR A 175 17.12 -2.90 11.87
N VAL A 176 16.47 -2.78 10.72
CA VAL A 176 15.70 -3.87 10.10
C VAL A 176 16.28 -4.18 8.72
N ARG A 177 16.77 -5.40 8.54
CA ARG A 177 17.08 -5.94 7.22
C ARG A 177 15.90 -6.77 6.75
N THR A 178 15.27 -6.34 5.68
CA THR A 178 14.15 -7.04 5.06
C THR A 178 14.64 -7.86 3.88
N THR A 179 14.17 -9.10 3.78
CA THR A 179 14.31 -9.94 2.60
C THR A 179 12.90 -10.32 2.12
N PHE A 180 12.60 -9.99 0.88
CA PHE A 180 11.32 -10.26 0.23
C PHE A 180 11.50 -11.27 -0.89
N ARG A 181 10.63 -12.29 -0.92
CA ARG A 181 10.54 -13.28 -1.99
C ARG A 181 9.10 -13.35 -2.46
N THR A 182 8.90 -13.34 -3.77
CA THR A 182 7.56 -13.35 -4.38
C THR A 182 7.43 -14.43 -5.45
N LEU A 183 6.22 -14.57 -5.97
CA LEU A 183 5.83 -15.55 -6.99
C LEU A 183 6.15 -17.00 -6.61
N LEU A 184 6.11 -17.29 -5.32
CA LEU A 184 6.22 -18.67 -4.85
C LEU A 184 4.87 -19.36 -5.04
N ASN A 185 4.87 -20.60 -5.49
CA ASN A 185 3.63 -21.39 -5.68
C ASN A 185 2.57 -20.66 -6.53
N TYR A 186 2.99 -19.97 -7.60
CA TYR A 186 2.08 -19.25 -8.47
C TYR A 186 1.09 -20.19 -9.17
N ASP A 187 -0.20 -19.91 -8.98
CA ASP A 187 -1.31 -20.57 -9.68
C ASP A 187 -1.77 -19.68 -10.84
N ALA A 188 -1.64 -20.19 -12.06
CA ALA A 188 -1.94 -19.39 -13.25
C ALA A 188 -3.45 -19.15 -13.46
N ALA A 189 -4.32 -19.99 -12.90
CA ALA A 189 -5.77 -19.83 -13.06
C ALA A 189 -6.33 -18.77 -12.12
N SER A 190 -5.93 -18.78 -10.86
CA SER A 190 -6.32 -17.78 -9.86
C SER A 190 -5.40 -16.56 -9.86
N GLN A 191 -4.22 -16.65 -10.49
CA GLN A 191 -3.14 -15.66 -10.48
C GLN A 191 -2.62 -15.34 -9.07
N VAL A 192 -2.85 -16.24 -8.12
CA VAL A 192 -2.43 -16.09 -6.73
C VAL A 192 -1.06 -16.74 -6.52
N CYS A 193 -0.23 -16.08 -5.74
CA CYS A 193 1.07 -16.60 -5.31
C CYS A 193 1.31 -16.37 -3.82
N ASP A 194 2.29 -17.08 -3.29
CA ASP A 194 2.81 -16.83 -1.95
C ASP A 194 3.93 -15.78 -2.01
N GLU A 195 3.94 -14.91 -1.02
CA GLU A 195 5.02 -13.99 -0.73
C GLU A 195 5.58 -14.26 0.68
N VAL A 196 6.89 -14.16 0.80
CA VAL A 196 7.58 -14.35 2.07
C VAL A 196 8.46 -13.14 2.35
N MET A 197 8.20 -12.48 3.47
CA MET A 197 9.05 -11.44 4.02
C MET A 197 9.76 -11.96 5.27
N ARG A 198 11.09 -11.81 5.30
CA ARG A 198 11.92 -12.06 6.46
C ARG A 198 12.51 -10.75 6.93
N PHE A 199 12.39 -10.51 8.24
CA PHE A 199 12.91 -9.32 8.90
C PHE A 199 13.97 -9.77 9.93
N ASP A 200 15.21 -9.39 9.68
CA ASP A 200 16.30 -9.53 10.65
C ASP A 200 16.39 -8.18 11.37
N ILE A 201 16.00 -8.16 12.65
CA ILE A 201 15.85 -6.98 13.48
C ILE A 201 16.98 -6.93 14.49
N ALA A 202 17.67 -5.80 14.59
CA ALA A 202 18.66 -5.53 15.62
C ALA A 202 18.27 -4.27 16.38
N GLU A 203 18.15 -4.38 17.72
CA GLU A 203 17.80 -3.29 18.62
C GLU A 203 18.49 -3.47 19.97
N ASN A 204 19.17 -2.44 20.48
CA ASN A 204 19.83 -2.43 21.79
C ASN A 204 20.74 -3.66 22.03
N GLY A 205 21.46 -4.12 20.99
CA GLY A 205 22.32 -5.33 21.08
C GLY A 205 21.59 -6.66 20.96
N ALA A 206 20.26 -6.68 21.01
CA ALA A 206 19.46 -7.87 20.80
C ALA A 206 19.21 -8.09 19.30
N GLN A 207 19.10 -9.35 18.91
CA GLN A 207 18.74 -9.75 17.56
C GLN A 207 17.48 -10.61 17.55
N ARG A 208 16.59 -10.33 16.62
CA ARG A 208 15.33 -11.06 16.42
C ARG A 208 15.09 -11.29 14.94
N VAL A 209 14.53 -12.45 14.61
CA VAL A 209 14.10 -12.78 13.24
C VAL A 209 12.61 -13.03 13.24
N VAL A 210 11.91 -12.35 12.34
CA VAL A 210 10.48 -12.57 12.10
C VAL A 210 10.29 -12.91 10.63
N THR A 211 9.44 -13.88 10.34
CA THR A 211 9.09 -14.26 8.97
C THR A 211 7.59 -14.20 8.81
N GLN A 212 7.15 -13.47 7.80
CA GLN A 212 5.77 -13.39 7.36
C GLN A 212 5.59 -14.14 6.06
N ARG A 213 4.44 -14.80 5.93
CA ARG A 213 3.98 -15.37 4.67
C ARG A 213 2.55 -14.89 4.43
N HIS A 214 2.27 -14.39 3.26
CA HIS A 214 0.94 -13.99 2.84
C HIS A 214 0.73 -14.37 1.37
N ARG A 215 -0.52 -14.33 0.94
CA ARG A 215 -0.91 -14.57 -0.44
C ARG A 215 -1.21 -13.25 -1.09
N THR A 216 -0.77 -13.11 -2.35
CA THR A 216 -1.06 -11.95 -3.18
C THR A 216 -1.55 -12.41 -4.55
N ARG A 217 -2.34 -11.57 -5.18
CA ARG A 217 -2.82 -11.80 -6.55
C ARG A 217 -2.12 -10.84 -7.51
N ILE A 218 -1.62 -11.41 -8.59
CA ILE A 218 -1.11 -10.66 -9.73
C ILE A 218 -2.30 -10.30 -10.63
N VAL A 219 -2.45 -9.02 -10.95
CA VAL A 219 -3.47 -8.54 -11.90
C VAL A 219 -2.78 -7.82 -13.03
N PHE A 220 -2.97 -8.30 -14.26
CA PHE A 220 -2.37 -7.70 -15.43
C PHE A 220 -3.04 -6.37 -15.82
N PRO A 221 -2.33 -5.45 -16.50
CA PRO A 221 -2.86 -4.11 -16.78
C PRO A 221 -4.22 -4.12 -17.50
N GLN A 222 -4.39 -4.92 -18.54
CA GLN A 222 -5.65 -4.97 -19.28
C GLN A 222 -6.78 -5.61 -18.50
N GLU A 223 -6.47 -6.62 -17.69
CA GLU A 223 -7.42 -7.21 -16.73
C GLU A 223 -7.87 -6.17 -15.70
N LEU A 224 -6.93 -5.42 -15.10
CA LEU A 224 -7.25 -4.34 -14.17
C LEU A 224 -8.18 -3.32 -14.81
N ARG A 225 -7.92 -2.95 -16.07
CA ARG A 225 -8.78 -2.01 -16.79
C ARG A 225 -10.20 -2.54 -16.96
N ALA A 226 -10.36 -3.81 -17.33
CA ALA A 226 -11.68 -4.45 -17.43
C ALA A 226 -12.40 -4.48 -16.05
N LEU A 227 -11.68 -4.76 -14.96
CA LEU A 227 -12.25 -4.76 -13.60
C LEU A 227 -12.67 -3.36 -13.16
N VAL A 228 -11.93 -2.32 -13.54
CA VAL A 228 -12.31 -0.91 -13.31
C VAL A 228 -13.60 -0.55 -14.08
N GLU A 229 -13.72 -1.00 -15.33
CA GLU A 229 -14.92 -0.80 -16.15
C GLU A 229 -16.14 -1.53 -15.55
N LEU A 230 -15.96 -2.77 -15.07
CA LEU A 230 -17.00 -3.55 -14.36
C LEU A 230 -17.40 -2.94 -13.01
N ALA A 231 -16.46 -2.32 -12.29
CA ALA A 231 -16.77 -1.59 -11.06
C ALA A 231 -17.69 -0.40 -11.33
N GLY A 232 -17.49 0.27 -12.47
CA GLY A 232 -18.27 1.41 -12.94
C GLY A 232 -17.94 2.74 -12.26
N GLY A 233 -18.35 3.84 -12.88
CA GLY A 233 -18.25 5.20 -12.32
C GLY A 233 -16.86 5.84 -12.38
N TRP A 234 -15.88 5.17 -12.94
CA TRP A 234 -14.51 5.65 -13.06
C TRP A 234 -14.15 6.03 -14.49
N GLU A 235 -13.50 7.18 -14.64
CA GLU A 235 -12.79 7.56 -15.85
C GLU A 235 -11.31 7.19 -15.70
N PHE A 236 -10.79 6.38 -16.57
CA PHE A 236 -9.38 6.01 -16.60
C PHE A 236 -8.52 7.19 -17.11
N ARG A 237 -7.55 7.66 -16.31
CA ARG A 237 -6.70 8.81 -16.62
C ARG A 237 -5.29 8.44 -17.09
N GLY A 238 -4.87 7.22 -16.86
CA GLY A 238 -3.61 6.69 -17.38
C GLY A 238 -2.88 5.76 -16.42
N TRP A 239 -1.86 5.13 -16.96
CA TRP A 239 -0.83 4.38 -16.24
C TRP A 239 0.49 5.12 -16.30
N PHE A 240 1.18 5.13 -15.17
CA PHE A 240 2.50 5.73 -15.02
C PHE A 240 3.47 4.76 -14.38
N SER A 241 4.77 5.04 -14.50
CA SER A 241 5.83 4.26 -13.87
C SER A 241 6.82 5.15 -13.13
N ASN A 242 7.52 4.57 -12.15
CA ASN A 242 8.61 5.25 -11.42
C ASN A 242 8.22 6.60 -10.81
N PHE A 243 6.95 6.75 -10.40
CA PHE A 243 6.42 7.97 -9.78
C PHE A 243 6.72 9.24 -10.62
N SER A 244 6.49 9.17 -11.92
CA SER A 244 6.72 10.28 -12.85
C SER A 244 5.60 10.37 -13.89
N LEU A 245 4.97 11.54 -14.00
CA LEU A 245 3.96 11.81 -15.03
C LEU A 245 4.53 11.86 -16.46
N GLN A 246 5.84 12.01 -16.60
CA GLN A 246 6.57 11.97 -17.87
C GLN A 246 6.93 10.55 -18.33
N ARG A 247 6.64 9.55 -17.48
CA ARG A 247 6.92 8.13 -17.77
C ARG A 247 5.63 7.31 -17.81
N PRO A 248 4.80 7.45 -18.87
CA PRO A 248 3.66 6.57 -19.06
C PRO A 248 4.15 5.13 -19.20
N LEU A 249 3.34 4.19 -18.72
CA LEU A 249 3.70 2.76 -18.64
C LEU A 249 4.05 2.16 -20.00
N GLU A 250 3.37 2.60 -21.06
CA GLU A 250 3.56 2.12 -22.44
C GLU A 250 4.97 2.39 -22.99
N ARG A 251 5.70 3.31 -22.38
CA ARG A 251 7.09 3.65 -22.74
C ARG A 251 8.12 3.08 -21.75
N ALA A 252 7.68 2.30 -20.78
CA ALA A 252 8.54 1.77 -19.74
C ALA A 252 8.86 0.29 -20.01
N ALA A 253 9.91 0.02 -20.76
CA ALA A 253 10.32 -1.35 -21.14
C ALA A 253 10.61 -2.29 -19.93
N ALA A 254 10.81 -1.75 -18.73
CA ALA A 254 11.11 -2.50 -17.51
C ALA A 254 10.45 -1.85 -16.27
N ALA A 255 9.14 -1.56 -16.34
CA ALA A 255 8.43 -1.03 -15.17
C ALA A 255 8.26 -2.13 -14.12
N LEU A 256 8.69 -1.87 -12.88
CA LEU A 256 8.43 -2.73 -11.73
C LEU A 256 7.07 -2.41 -11.10
N VAL A 257 6.64 -1.16 -11.23
CA VAL A 257 5.43 -0.64 -10.60
C VAL A 257 4.60 0.07 -11.64
N MET A 258 3.33 -0.31 -11.73
CA MET A 258 2.29 0.39 -12.49
C MET A 258 1.48 1.26 -11.55
N ILE A 259 1.44 2.55 -11.81
CA ILE A 259 0.64 3.49 -11.04
C ILE A 259 -0.57 3.86 -11.87
N THR A 260 -1.75 3.56 -11.36
CA THR A 260 -3.04 3.81 -12.03
C THR A 260 -3.67 5.06 -11.45
N VAL A 261 -4.16 5.92 -12.33
CA VAL A 261 -4.94 7.11 -11.95
C VAL A 261 -6.34 7.00 -12.54
N LEU A 262 -7.33 7.03 -11.65
CA LEU A 262 -8.75 7.05 -11.98
C LEU A 262 -9.35 8.38 -11.52
N ARG A 263 -10.39 8.86 -12.23
CA ARG A 263 -11.20 10.01 -11.80
C ARG A 263 -12.65 9.58 -11.66
N ARG A 264 -13.30 9.94 -10.56
CA ARG A 264 -14.71 9.70 -10.36
C ARG A 264 -15.54 10.57 -11.34
N LEU A 265 -16.44 9.92 -12.09
CA LEU A 265 -17.42 10.56 -12.97
C LEU A 265 -18.50 11.31 -12.18
#